data_bdbccc82d33d8fd5a2adbe225b5fdfc5
#
_entry.id   bdbccc82d33d8fd5a2adbe225b5fdfc5
#
_cell.length_a   1.000
_cell.length_b   1.000
_cell.length_c   1.000
_cell.angle_alpha   90.00
_cell.angle_beta   90.00
_cell.angle_gamma   90.00
#
_symmetry.space_group_name_H-M   'P 1'
#
loop_
_entity.id
_entity.type
_entity.pdbx_description
1 polymer ?
#
loop_
_entity_poly.entity_id
_entity_poly.type
_entity_poly.pdbx_seq_one_letter_code
_entity_poly.pdbx_strand_id
1 'polypeptide(L)'
;GIREAMKAAGIDLPESMIEYASPDQEGGELAMQNLLATGAKFTSVLAYNDAMASGAMTMLQDHGISVPDDVSVVGYDDVLLAKYCRPKLTTLRYPIEMMAAKAAELALKYASGIQPEEGLTFKYTPTIVKRDSLTRV
;
A
#
# COMPACT_ATOMS: atom_id res chain seq x y z
N GLY A 1 -7.13 -1.52 9.79
CA GLY A 1 -6.21 -2.02 8.75
C GLY A 1 -4.89 -2.48 9.34
N ILE A 2 -3.75 -1.91 8.90
CA ILE A 2 -2.39 -2.37 9.27
C ILE A 2 -2.19 -2.42 10.79
N ARG A 3 -2.52 -1.35 11.52
CA ARG A 3 -2.40 -1.30 12.99
C ARG A 3 -3.19 -2.42 13.70
N GLU A 4 -4.39 -2.70 13.23
CA GLU A 4 -5.23 -3.77 13.79
C GLU A 4 -4.63 -5.16 13.51
N ALA A 5 -4.12 -5.37 12.30
CA ALA A 5 -3.48 -6.63 11.92
C ALA A 5 -2.20 -6.86 12.73
N MET A 6 -1.35 -5.85 12.88
CA MET A 6 -0.13 -5.91 13.70
C MET A 6 -0.47 -6.22 15.16
N LYS A 7 -1.44 -5.50 15.73
CA LYS A 7 -1.92 -5.73 17.09
C LYS A 7 -2.48 -7.15 17.27
N ALA A 8 -3.24 -7.66 16.32
CA ALA A 8 -3.77 -9.02 16.35
C ALA A 8 -2.66 -10.08 16.28
N ALA A 9 -1.54 -9.76 15.62
CA ALA A 9 -0.35 -10.60 15.57
C ALA A 9 0.59 -10.44 16.78
N GLY A 10 0.25 -9.58 17.76
CA GLY A 10 1.09 -9.29 18.92
C GLY A 10 2.34 -8.46 18.60
N ILE A 11 2.33 -7.77 17.46
CA ILE A 11 3.44 -6.93 17.00
C ILE A 11 3.10 -5.47 17.31
N ASP A 12 3.99 -4.81 18.06
CA ASP A 12 3.87 -3.38 18.34
C ASP A 12 4.32 -2.57 17.11
N LEU A 13 3.53 -1.54 16.76
CA LEU A 13 3.85 -0.59 15.69
C LEU A 13 3.89 0.81 16.30
N PRO A 14 5.06 1.29 16.75
CA PRO A 14 5.19 2.61 17.34
C PRO A 14 4.97 3.72 16.29
N GLU A 15 4.46 4.87 16.74
CA GLU A 15 4.22 6.04 15.86
C GLU A 15 5.49 6.50 15.13
N SER A 16 6.67 6.33 15.73
CA SER A 16 7.95 6.66 15.10
C SER A 16 8.28 5.81 13.87
N MET A 17 7.53 4.74 13.61
CA MET A 17 7.64 3.92 12.40
C MET A 17 6.55 4.21 11.37
N ILE A 18 5.84 5.31 11.52
CA ILE A 18 4.78 5.73 10.61
C ILE A 18 5.09 7.12 10.10
N GLU A 19 5.25 7.24 8.79
CA GLU A 19 5.47 8.52 8.12
C GLU A 19 4.29 8.87 7.24
N TYR A 20 3.98 10.16 7.18
CA TYR A 20 2.92 10.73 6.35
C TYR A 20 3.54 11.67 5.33
N ALA A 21 3.25 11.44 4.04
CA ALA A 21 3.75 12.24 2.94
C ALA A 21 2.74 12.27 1.79
N SER A 22 3.04 13.01 0.72
CA SER A 22 2.24 13.01 -0.51
C SER A 22 2.10 11.58 -1.07
N PRO A 23 0.92 11.20 -1.61
CA PRO A 23 0.68 9.85 -2.11
C PRO A 23 1.26 9.62 -3.51
N ASP A 24 2.49 10.03 -3.72
CA ASP A 24 3.27 9.96 -4.96
C ASP A 24 4.68 9.40 -4.69
N GLN A 25 5.48 9.30 -5.73
CA GLN A 25 6.82 8.74 -5.66
C GLN A 25 7.75 9.60 -4.79
N GLU A 26 7.72 10.92 -4.96
CA GLU A 26 8.56 11.86 -4.17
C GLU A 26 8.20 11.79 -2.68
N GLY A 27 6.91 11.70 -2.35
CA GLY A 27 6.45 11.49 -0.98
C GLY A 27 6.91 10.16 -0.40
N GLY A 28 6.97 9.11 -1.21
CA GLY A 28 7.54 7.81 -0.82
C GLY A 28 9.03 7.88 -0.50
N GLU A 29 9.80 8.59 -1.32
CA GLU A 29 11.23 8.85 -1.09
C GLU A 29 11.44 9.63 0.21
N LEU A 30 10.72 10.73 0.40
CA LEU A 30 10.80 11.57 1.60
C LEU A 30 10.44 10.80 2.88
N ALA A 31 9.33 10.06 2.86
CA ALA A 31 8.92 9.25 4.00
C ALA A 31 9.95 8.20 4.37
N MET A 32 10.54 7.54 3.38
CA MET A 32 11.59 6.55 3.62
C MET A 32 12.88 7.20 4.14
N GLN A 33 13.27 8.35 3.61
CA GLN A 33 14.42 9.12 4.11
C GLN A 33 14.23 9.47 5.59
N ASN A 34 13.05 9.93 5.98
CA ASN A 34 12.74 10.25 7.37
C ASN A 34 12.83 9.00 8.27
N LEU A 35 12.24 7.88 7.86
CA LEU A 35 12.34 6.62 8.60
C LEU A 35 13.78 6.15 8.79
N LEU A 36 14.59 6.21 7.75
CA LEU A 36 16.02 5.87 7.82
C LEU A 36 16.79 6.80 8.78
N ALA A 37 16.47 8.10 8.78
CA ALA A 37 17.08 9.09 9.66
C ALA A 37 16.78 8.85 11.13
N THR A 38 15.71 8.14 11.48
CA THR A 38 15.42 7.77 12.89
C THR A 38 16.40 6.74 13.44
N GLY A 39 17.10 6.00 12.60
CA GLY A 39 17.94 4.87 12.98
C GLY A 39 17.14 3.64 13.43
N ALA A 40 15.83 3.64 13.24
CA ALA A 40 14.97 2.50 13.56
C ALA A 40 15.30 1.29 12.68
N LYS A 41 15.25 0.10 13.26
CA LYS A 41 15.44 -1.16 12.53
C LYS A 41 14.10 -1.73 12.14
N PHE A 42 13.93 -2.00 10.87
CA PHE A 42 12.76 -2.65 10.30
C PHE A 42 13.17 -3.60 9.17
N THR A 43 12.40 -4.62 8.92
CA THR A 43 12.62 -5.62 7.85
C THR A 43 11.52 -5.58 6.80
N SER A 44 10.53 -4.71 6.97
CA SER A 44 9.44 -4.56 6.01
C SER A 44 8.87 -3.16 6.00
N VAL A 45 8.42 -2.74 4.82
CA VAL A 45 7.72 -1.47 4.56
C VAL A 45 6.39 -1.76 3.88
N LEU A 46 5.32 -1.20 4.43
CA LEU A 46 4.02 -1.17 3.77
C LEU A 46 3.72 0.27 3.36
N ALA A 47 3.62 0.49 2.07
CA ALA A 47 3.30 1.80 1.53
C ALA A 47 1.79 1.95 1.30
N TYR A 48 1.33 3.20 1.34
CA TYR A 48 -0.07 3.54 1.11
C TYR A 48 -0.54 3.17 -0.32
N ASN A 49 0.35 3.33 -1.30
CA ASN A 49 0.11 2.95 -2.70
C ASN A 49 1.42 2.52 -3.39
N ASP A 50 1.31 2.05 -4.65
CA ASP A 50 2.45 1.57 -5.43
C ASP A 50 3.43 2.70 -5.80
N ALA A 51 2.97 3.93 -5.96
CA ALA A 51 3.84 5.07 -6.27
C ALA A 51 4.76 5.37 -5.08
N MET A 52 4.21 5.48 -3.86
CA MET A 52 5.02 5.64 -2.65
C MET A 52 5.95 4.44 -2.41
N ALA A 53 5.47 3.21 -2.68
CA ALA A 53 6.32 2.02 -2.59
C ALA A 53 7.53 2.09 -3.51
N SER A 54 7.34 2.57 -4.75
CA SER A 54 8.41 2.76 -5.73
C SER A 54 9.44 3.79 -5.24
N GLY A 55 9.00 4.91 -4.70
CA GLY A 55 9.89 5.93 -4.10
C GLY A 55 10.66 5.39 -2.91
N ALA A 56 9.98 4.69 -2.01
CA ALA A 56 10.63 4.04 -0.87
C ALA A 56 11.70 3.03 -1.31
N MET A 57 11.44 2.23 -2.35
CA MET A 57 12.42 1.30 -2.91
C MET A 57 13.63 2.03 -3.49
N THR A 58 13.43 3.14 -4.19
CA THR A 58 14.53 3.97 -4.71
C THR A 58 15.41 4.46 -3.57
N MET A 59 14.81 5.03 -2.53
CA MET A 59 15.56 5.55 -1.37
C MET A 59 16.33 4.44 -0.62
N LEU A 60 15.75 3.25 -0.46
CA LEU A 60 16.43 2.10 0.12
C LEU A 60 17.66 1.70 -0.70
N GLN A 61 17.51 1.60 -2.03
CA GLN A 61 18.58 1.23 -2.94
C GLN A 61 19.71 2.26 -2.95
N ASP A 62 19.41 3.55 -2.91
CA ASP A 62 20.38 4.63 -2.83
C ASP A 62 21.21 4.59 -1.53
N HIS A 63 20.65 4.00 -0.46
CA HIS A 63 21.35 3.75 0.80
C HIS A 63 22.02 2.37 0.87
N GLY A 64 22.06 1.62 -0.24
CA GLY A 64 22.67 0.30 -0.30
C GLY A 64 21.89 -0.80 0.42
N ILE A 65 20.59 -0.57 0.71
CA ILE A 65 19.70 -1.53 1.36
C ILE A 65 18.99 -2.34 0.28
N SER A 66 19.18 -3.64 0.31
CA SER A 66 18.64 -4.56 -0.70
C SER A 66 17.16 -4.86 -0.47
N VAL A 67 16.37 -4.75 -1.55
CA VAL A 67 14.98 -5.22 -1.58
C VAL A 67 14.93 -6.47 -2.46
N PRO A 68 14.44 -7.60 -1.98
CA PRO A 68 13.78 -7.84 -0.69
C PRO A 68 14.68 -8.35 0.44
N ASP A 69 15.99 -8.54 0.22
CA ASP A 69 16.87 -9.34 1.10
C ASP A 69 17.07 -8.68 2.48
N ASP A 70 17.24 -7.37 2.54
CA ASP A 70 17.35 -6.62 3.79
C ASP A 70 15.99 -6.10 4.25
N VAL A 71 15.19 -5.57 3.30
CA VAL A 71 13.88 -4.98 3.58
C VAL A 71 12.88 -5.39 2.51
N SER A 72 11.81 -6.04 2.91
CA SER A 72 10.65 -6.32 2.04
C SER A 72 9.79 -5.09 1.86
N VAL A 73 9.28 -4.84 0.64
CA VAL A 73 8.39 -3.71 0.34
C VAL A 73 7.08 -4.22 -0.27
N VAL A 74 5.96 -3.71 0.25
CA VAL A 74 4.62 -4.02 -0.23
C VAL A 74 3.87 -2.72 -0.54
N GLY A 75 3.29 -2.64 -1.73
CA GLY A 75 2.45 -1.53 -2.18
C GLY A 75 0.96 -1.82 -2.10
N TYR A 76 0.19 -0.94 -2.69
CA TYR A 76 -1.27 -1.05 -2.83
C TYR A 76 -1.67 -0.44 -4.17
N ASP A 77 -2.66 -1.02 -4.88
CA ASP A 77 -3.35 -0.67 -6.11
C ASP A 77 -3.09 -1.62 -7.29
N ASP A 78 -1.92 -2.24 -7.39
CA ASP A 78 -1.46 -3.06 -8.52
C ASP A 78 -1.50 -2.29 -9.86
N VAL A 79 -1.02 -1.06 -9.82
CA VAL A 79 -0.86 -0.25 -11.04
C VAL A 79 0.29 -0.75 -11.91
N LEU A 80 0.35 -0.27 -13.15
CA LEU A 80 1.35 -0.71 -14.12
C LEU A 80 2.79 -0.56 -13.61
N LEU A 81 3.06 0.49 -12.84
CA LEU A 81 4.35 0.75 -12.21
C LEU A 81 4.88 -0.45 -11.41
N ALA A 82 4.01 -1.15 -10.67
CA ALA A 82 4.41 -2.32 -9.87
C ALA A 82 5.10 -3.43 -10.67
N LYS A 83 4.80 -3.54 -11.97
CA LYS A 83 5.40 -4.51 -12.89
C LYS A 83 6.77 -4.08 -13.42
N TYR A 84 7.04 -2.78 -13.39
CA TYR A 84 8.27 -2.20 -13.94
C TYR A 84 9.31 -1.85 -12.88
N CYS A 85 8.96 -1.84 -11.59
CA CYS A 85 9.94 -1.75 -10.51
C CYS A 85 11.00 -2.87 -10.59
N ARG A 86 12.15 -2.63 -9.99
CA ARG A 86 13.22 -3.61 -9.83
C ARG A 86 13.71 -3.58 -8.38
N PRO A 87 13.40 -4.67 -7.63
CA PRO A 87 12.57 -5.84 -7.97
C PRO A 87 11.11 -5.47 -8.28
N LYS A 88 10.36 -6.38 -8.95
CA LYS A 88 8.93 -6.15 -9.21
C LYS A 88 8.16 -6.10 -7.90
N LEU A 89 7.28 -5.10 -7.78
CA LEU A 89 6.59 -4.79 -6.53
C LEU A 89 5.46 -5.79 -6.23
N THR A 90 5.51 -6.42 -5.09
CA THR A 90 4.40 -7.10 -4.45
C THR A 90 3.40 -6.08 -3.94
N THR A 91 2.12 -6.26 -4.25
CA THR A 91 1.09 -5.26 -3.98
C THR A 91 -0.27 -5.89 -3.72
N LEU A 92 -1.22 -5.13 -3.20
CA LEU A 92 -2.61 -5.54 -3.08
C LEU A 92 -3.42 -4.99 -4.26
N ARG A 93 -4.21 -5.87 -4.87
CA ARG A 93 -5.17 -5.51 -5.92
C ARG A 93 -6.58 -5.58 -5.35
N TYR A 94 -7.33 -4.51 -5.43
CA TYR A 94 -8.76 -4.53 -5.15
C TYR A 94 -9.57 -4.68 -6.44
N PRO A 95 -10.80 -5.23 -6.38
CA PRO A 95 -11.59 -5.55 -7.57
C PRO A 95 -12.27 -4.29 -8.13
N ILE A 96 -11.48 -3.38 -8.71
CA ILE A 96 -11.93 -2.05 -9.14
C ILE A 96 -13.09 -2.11 -10.15
N GLU A 97 -13.10 -3.12 -11.05
CA GLU A 97 -14.16 -3.29 -12.03
C GLU A 97 -15.51 -3.58 -11.36
N MET A 98 -15.52 -4.47 -10.35
CA MET A 98 -16.73 -4.77 -9.57
C MET A 98 -17.19 -3.55 -8.76
N MET A 99 -16.24 -2.81 -8.19
CA MET A 99 -16.53 -1.59 -7.44
C MET A 99 -17.12 -0.52 -8.36
N ALA A 100 -16.53 -0.30 -9.53
CA ALA A 100 -17.00 0.67 -10.51
C ALA A 100 -18.38 0.30 -11.06
N ALA A 101 -18.63 -0.99 -11.38
CA ALA A 101 -19.93 -1.47 -11.83
C ALA A 101 -21.01 -1.22 -10.76
N LYS A 102 -20.70 -1.51 -9.49
CA LYS A 102 -21.63 -1.27 -8.39
C LYS A 102 -21.90 0.21 -8.15
N ALA A 103 -20.88 1.04 -8.25
CA ALA A 103 -21.02 2.50 -8.15
C ALA A 103 -21.94 3.05 -9.27
N ALA A 104 -21.73 2.59 -10.51
CA ALA A 104 -22.57 2.98 -11.66
C ALA A 104 -24.03 2.52 -11.48
N GLU A 105 -24.27 1.28 -11.04
CA GLU A 105 -25.60 0.76 -10.73
C GLU A 105 -26.33 1.67 -9.72
N LEU A 106 -25.64 2.02 -8.63
CA LEU A 106 -26.21 2.88 -7.59
C LEU A 106 -26.48 4.29 -8.09
N ALA A 107 -25.54 4.86 -8.85
CA ALA A 107 -25.70 6.19 -9.43
C ALA A 107 -26.97 6.26 -10.33
N LEU A 108 -27.18 5.26 -11.19
CA LEU A 108 -28.38 5.18 -12.05
C LEU A 108 -29.65 4.99 -11.22
N LYS A 109 -29.61 4.12 -10.21
CA LYS A 109 -30.73 3.89 -9.31
C LYS A 109 -31.16 5.17 -8.59
N TYR A 110 -30.20 5.93 -8.06
CA TYR A 110 -30.49 7.19 -7.36
C TYR A 110 -30.89 8.32 -8.30
N ALA A 111 -30.32 8.37 -9.49
CA ALA A 111 -30.74 9.34 -10.52
C ALA A 111 -32.20 9.15 -10.96
N SER A 112 -32.76 7.94 -10.85
CA SER A 112 -34.16 7.64 -11.12
C SER A 112 -35.12 8.01 -9.96
N GLY A 113 -34.65 8.71 -8.92
CA GLY A 113 -35.46 9.21 -7.80
C GLY A 113 -35.61 8.24 -6.62
N ILE A 114 -34.93 7.09 -6.65
CA ILE A 114 -34.91 6.17 -5.52
C ILE A 114 -33.98 6.72 -4.46
N GLN A 115 -34.47 6.88 -3.22
CA GLN A 115 -33.63 7.39 -2.12
C GLN A 115 -32.57 6.37 -1.70
N PRO A 116 -31.37 6.81 -1.37
CA PRO A 116 -30.31 5.95 -0.79
C PRO A 116 -30.80 5.32 0.53
N GLU A 117 -30.44 4.06 0.74
CA GLU A 117 -30.57 3.45 2.06
C GLU A 117 -29.48 4.02 2.98
N GLU A 118 -29.88 4.51 4.17
CA GLU A 118 -28.91 4.99 5.16
C GLU A 118 -27.93 3.88 5.58
N GLY A 119 -26.64 4.22 5.64
CA GLY A 119 -25.60 3.28 6.09
C GLY A 119 -25.25 2.19 5.08
N LEU A 120 -25.69 2.28 3.82
CA LEU A 120 -25.34 1.32 2.78
C LEU A 120 -23.82 1.30 2.55
N THR A 121 -23.20 0.17 2.88
CA THR A 121 -21.75 -0.03 2.75
C THR A 121 -21.47 -1.33 2.03
N PHE A 122 -20.61 -1.28 1.01
CA PHE A 122 -20.10 -2.45 0.31
C PHE A 122 -18.63 -2.66 0.66
N LYS A 123 -18.28 -3.86 1.12
CA LYS A 123 -16.91 -4.24 1.43
C LYS A 123 -16.40 -5.21 0.36
N TYR A 124 -15.21 -4.93 -0.15
CA TYR A 124 -14.52 -5.78 -1.11
C TYR A 124 -13.20 -6.24 -0.51
N THR A 125 -12.87 -7.51 -0.71
CA THR A 125 -11.61 -8.08 -0.23
C THR A 125 -10.56 -7.94 -1.32
N PRO A 126 -9.43 -7.25 -1.06
CA PRO A 126 -8.32 -7.21 -2.00
C PRO A 126 -7.60 -8.55 -2.06
N THR A 127 -6.85 -8.78 -3.14
CA THR A 127 -5.97 -9.94 -3.31
C THR A 127 -4.51 -9.50 -3.31
N ILE A 128 -3.63 -10.33 -2.71
CA ILE A 128 -2.19 -10.10 -2.78
C ILE A 128 -1.69 -10.57 -4.14
N VAL A 129 -1.02 -9.68 -4.86
CA VAL A 129 -0.26 -9.98 -6.09
C VAL A 129 1.20 -10.09 -5.70
N LYS A 130 1.63 -11.30 -5.36
CA LYS A 130 3.01 -11.57 -4.96
C LYS A 130 3.95 -11.46 -6.17
N ARG A 131 5.03 -10.70 -6.00
CA ARG A 131 6.14 -10.53 -6.94
C ARG A 131 7.48 -10.65 -6.19
N ASP A 132 8.46 -9.86 -6.58
CA ASP A 132 9.86 -10.08 -6.21
C ASP A 132 10.30 -9.20 -5.00
N SER A 133 9.51 -8.21 -4.56
CA SER A 133 9.86 -7.27 -3.47
C SER A 133 9.53 -7.76 -2.07
N LEU A 134 9.09 -9.00 -1.92
CA LEU A 134 8.71 -9.61 -0.64
C LEU A 134 9.37 -10.97 -0.50
N THR A 135 10.16 -11.13 0.56
CA THR A 135 10.72 -12.42 0.96
C THR A 135 10.39 -12.75 2.42
N ARG A 136 10.68 -13.97 2.81
CA ARG A 136 10.58 -14.39 4.21
C ARG A 136 11.94 -14.14 4.86
N VAL A 137 11.95 -13.31 5.89
CA VAL A 137 13.10 -13.03 6.74
C VAL A 137 13.16 -14.08 7.86
#